data_0075eca63be1cefe22c2e882b18d9cfc
#
_entry.id   0075eca63be1cefe22c2e882b18d9cfc
#
_cell.length_a   1.000
_cell.length_b   1.000
_cell.length_c   1.000
_cell.angle_alpha   90.00
_cell.angle_beta   90.00
_cell.angle_gamma   90.00
#
_symmetry.space_group_name_H-M   'P 1'
#
loop_
_entity.id
_entity.type
_entity.pdbx_description
1 polymer ?
#
loop_
_entity_poly.entity_id
_entity_poly.type
_entity_poly.pdbx_seq_one_letter_code
_entity_poly.pdbx_strand_id
1 'polypeptide(L)'
;MCIRDRLVGVGFTAQGTFIGMPYKRSSYDPAMDWVFESIETKILGDFGFSGNGAAGFELDRVDPFLDEGHDIEILAQSYDTERDFMLVPEEQLTHLTNISGHSEDYVRRADMIYFEVEGGGSVFSTGSITFCGSLPWNNFDNNISKLLLNIFSKRLGPFKIK
;
A
#
# COMPACT_ATOMS: atom_id res chain seq x y z
N MET A 1 9.08 -7.96 15.86
CA MET A 1 8.31 -8.83 14.96
C MET A 1 6.83 -8.53 15.15
N CYS A 2 6.21 -7.93 14.17
CA CYS A 2 4.79 -7.59 14.23
C CYS A 2 3.97 -8.75 13.64
N ILE A 3 2.98 -9.24 14.36
CA ILE A 3 2.07 -10.30 13.88
C ILE A 3 1.32 -9.85 12.60
N ARG A 4 1.18 -8.53 12.40
CA ARG A 4 0.56 -7.95 11.21
C ARG A 4 1.33 -8.27 9.94
N ASP A 5 2.67 -8.19 9.97
CA ASP A 5 3.52 -8.47 8.80
C ASP A 5 3.20 -9.83 8.21
N ARG A 6 2.99 -10.82 9.08
CA ARG A 6 2.66 -12.19 8.68
C ARG A 6 1.23 -12.38 8.21
N LEU A 7 0.28 -11.60 8.73
CA LEU A 7 -1.14 -11.75 8.43
C LEU A 7 -1.56 -10.95 7.19
N VAL A 8 -1.07 -9.73 7.07
CA VAL A 8 -1.52 -8.78 6.05
C VAL A 8 -0.40 -8.33 5.11
N GLY A 9 0.81 -8.87 5.29
CA GLY A 9 1.95 -8.69 4.41
C GLY A 9 2.66 -7.35 4.52
N VAL A 10 2.18 -6.44 5.37
CA VAL A 10 2.80 -5.14 5.63
C VAL A 10 2.83 -4.82 7.11
N GLY A 11 3.83 -4.09 7.55
CA GLY A 11 3.99 -3.66 8.93
C GLY A 11 4.25 -2.18 9.07
N PHE A 12 3.86 -1.64 10.23
CA PHE A 12 3.96 -0.24 10.58
C PHE A 12 5.41 0.22 10.65
N THR A 13 5.77 1.16 9.80
CA THR A 13 7.15 1.59 9.61
C THR A 13 7.36 3.05 10.01
N ALA A 14 6.48 3.94 9.58
CA ALA A 14 6.63 5.36 9.82
C ALA A 14 5.28 6.04 10.07
N GLN A 15 5.34 7.10 10.87
CA GLN A 15 4.20 7.90 11.27
C GLN A 15 4.47 9.38 11.00
N GLY A 16 3.48 10.07 10.45
CA GLY A 16 3.56 11.50 10.13
C GLY A 16 2.30 12.26 10.45
N THR A 17 2.22 13.45 9.90
CA THR A 17 1.04 14.31 9.93
C THR A 17 0.05 13.92 8.83
N PHE A 18 -1.09 14.63 8.73
CA PHE A 18 -2.09 14.42 7.66
C PHE A 18 -1.64 14.91 6.27
N ILE A 19 -0.36 14.77 5.96
CA ILE A 19 0.16 14.96 4.61
C ILE A 19 0.00 13.63 3.89
N GLY A 20 -0.64 13.65 2.72
CA GLY A 20 -0.81 12.49 1.86
C GLY A 20 0.03 12.60 0.60
N MET A 21 0.55 11.47 0.16
CA MET A 21 1.36 11.31 -1.05
C MET A 21 0.65 10.37 -2.02
N PRO A 22 0.89 10.46 -3.32
CA PRO A 22 0.40 9.47 -4.26
C PRO A 22 1.21 8.18 -4.19
N TYR A 23 0.57 7.08 -4.61
CA TYR A 23 1.29 5.87 -4.97
C TYR A 23 1.76 5.93 -6.41
N LYS A 24 2.88 5.28 -6.69
CA LYS A 24 3.36 5.01 -8.04
C LYS A 24 3.27 3.51 -8.31
N ARG A 25 2.62 3.11 -9.40
CA ARG A 25 2.54 1.71 -9.83
C ARG A 25 3.95 1.11 -9.90
N SER A 26 4.15 -0.02 -9.25
CA SER A 26 5.41 -0.77 -9.18
C SER A 26 5.32 -2.10 -9.92
N SER A 27 4.18 -2.77 -9.86
CA SER A 27 3.97 -4.02 -10.57
C SER A 27 3.63 -3.80 -12.04
N TYR A 28 4.34 -4.53 -12.89
CA TYR A 28 4.10 -4.66 -14.33
C TYR A 28 4.02 -6.15 -14.72
N ASP A 29 3.78 -7.03 -13.75
CA ASP A 29 3.49 -8.43 -14.01
C ASP A 29 2.14 -8.53 -14.74
N PRO A 30 2.06 -9.17 -15.93
CA PRO A 30 0.81 -9.41 -16.63
C PRO A 30 -0.24 -10.14 -15.78
N ALA A 31 0.17 -10.96 -14.81
CA ALA A 31 -0.74 -11.62 -13.89
C ALA A 31 -1.51 -10.64 -13.00
N MET A 32 -1.01 -9.40 -12.83
CA MET A 32 -1.61 -8.35 -12.02
C MET A 32 -2.29 -7.24 -12.85
N ASP A 33 -2.31 -7.33 -14.18
CA ASP A 33 -2.92 -6.29 -15.03
C ASP A 33 -4.40 -6.05 -14.73
N TRP A 34 -5.11 -7.09 -14.28
CA TRP A 34 -6.52 -6.97 -13.87
C TRP A 34 -6.74 -5.99 -12.71
N VAL A 35 -5.76 -5.79 -11.82
CA VAL A 35 -5.83 -4.82 -10.72
C VAL A 35 -5.93 -3.40 -11.27
N PHE A 36 -5.26 -3.15 -12.38
CA PHE A 36 -5.15 -1.83 -13.01
C PHE A 36 -6.06 -1.68 -14.23
N GLU A 37 -7.03 -2.59 -14.41
CA GLU A 37 -7.99 -2.50 -15.50
C GLU A 37 -8.71 -1.16 -15.51
N SER A 38 -8.76 -0.49 -16.67
CA SER A 38 -9.31 0.85 -16.85
C SER A 38 -8.61 1.98 -16.06
N ILE A 39 -7.36 1.76 -15.63
CA ILE A 39 -6.51 2.76 -14.98
C ILE A 39 -5.28 3.00 -15.87
N GLU A 40 -5.27 4.12 -16.58
CA GLU A 40 -4.20 4.44 -17.55
C GLU A 40 -2.98 5.11 -16.90
N THR A 41 -3.19 5.77 -15.76
CA THR A 41 -2.13 6.49 -15.04
C THR A 41 -1.26 5.57 -14.20
N LYS A 42 0.04 5.90 -14.11
CA LYS A 42 0.97 5.25 -13.19
C LYS A 42 0.96 5.86 -11.78
N ILE A 43 0.35 7.03 -11.63
CA ILE A 43 0.20 7.73 -10.36
C ILE A 43 -1.22 7.48 -9.87
N LEU A 44 -1.33 7.00 -8.64
CA LEU A 44 -2.58 6.59 -8.02
C LEU A 44 -2.82 7.43 -6.76
N GLY A 45 -4.00 8.04 -6.67
CA GLY A 45 -4.40 8.73 -5.45
C GLY A 45 -3.54 9.95 -5.12
N ASP A 46 -3.29 10.84 -6.10
CA ASP A 46 -2.70 12.17 -5.92
C ASP A 46 -3.76 13.19 -5.46
N PHE A 47 -4.76 12.72 -4.73
CA PHE A 47 -5.91 13.45 -4.21
C PHE A 47 -6.44 12.76 -2.95
N GLY A 48 -7.27 13.45 -2.20
CA GLY A 48 -7.99 12.89 -1.06
C GLY A 48 -8.42 13.94 -0.06
N PHE A 49 -9.39 13.59 0.78
CA PHE A 49 -9.89 14.46 1.86
C PHE A 49 -9.02 14.40 3.12
N SER A 50 -8.13 13.40 3.20
CA SER A 50 -7.19 13.23 4.32
C SER A 50 -5.77 13.43 3.81
N GLY A 51 -5.30 14.70 3.79
CA GLY A 51 -3.91 15.03 3.46
C GLY A 51 -3.56 15.14 1.98
N ASN A 52 -4.54 15.19 1.07
CA ASN A 52 -4.36 15.34 -0.37
C ASN A 52 -3.61 14.20 -1.07
N GLY A 53 -3.62 12.99 -0.49
CA GLY A 53 -3.00 11.82 -1.10
C GLY A 53 -3.44 10.52 -0.45
N ALA A 54 -3.31 9.42 -1.17
CA ALA A 54 -3.79 8.12 -0.72
C ALA A 54 -2.80 7.40 0.23
N ALA A 55 -1.57 7.86 0.36
CA ALA A 55 -0.59 7.36 1.33
C ALA A 55 -0.20 8.46 2.30
N GLY A 56 -0.52 8.32 3.59
CA GLY A 56 -0.21 9.32 4.59
C GLY A 56 -0.69 8.95 5.98
N PHE A 57 -0.32 9.76 6.96
CA PHE A 57 -0.53 9.58 8.38
C PHE A 57 0.22 8.36 8.96
N GLU A 58 0.11 7.21 8.35
CA GLU A 58 0.78 5.95 8.68
C GLU A 58 1.29 5.31 7.39
N LEU A 59 2.54 4.86 7.40
CA LEU A 59 3.16 4.17 6.28
C LEU A 59 3.54 2.77 6.73
N ASP A 60 2.96 1.77 6.05
CA ASP A 60 3.23 0.35 6.27
C ASP A 60 3.92 -0.23 5.04
N ARG A 61 4.96 -1.00 5.23
CA ARG A 61 5.74 -1.61 4.16
C ARG A 61 5.88 -3.12 4.31
N VAL A 62 6.24 -3.77 3.22
CA VAL A 62 6.74 -5.14 3.25
C VAL A 62 8.13 -5.16 3.90
N ASP A 63 8.31 -6.01 4.89
CA ASP A 63 9.63 -6.29 5.45
C ASP A 63 10.12 -7.64 4.91
N PRO A 64 11.16 -7.65 4.04
CA PRO A 64 11.64 -8.88 3.42
C PRO A 64 12.24 -9.88 4.40
N PHE A 65 12.55 -9.45 5.63
CA PHE A 65 13.04 -10.34 6.68
C PHE A 65 11.92 -11.01 7.49
N LEU A 66 10.69 -10.49 7.37
CA LEU A 66 9.51 -10.99 8.09
C LEU A 66 8.52 -11.71 7.18
N ASP A 67 8.78 -11.72 5.88
CA ASP A 67 7.99 -12.48 4.92
C ASP A 67 8.31 -13.98 5.05
N GLU A 68 7.40 -14.72 5.67
CA GLU A 68 7.52 -16.16 5.89
C GLU A 68 6.74 -16.96 4.82
N GLY A 69 6.94 -16.65 3.55
CA GLY A 69 6.51 -17.52 2.45
C GLY A 69 5.20 -17.15 1.79
N HIS A 70 4.72 -15.92 1.93
CA HIS A 70 3.71 -15.37 1.05
C HIS A 70 4.35 -14.88 -0.25
N ASP A 71 3.76 -15.22 -1.39
CA ASP A 71 4.14 -14.66 -2.69
C ASP A 71 3.52 -13.25 -2.82
N ILE A 72 4.16 -12.28 -2.15
CA ILE A 72 3.66 -10.91 -2.06
C ILE A 72 4.01 -10.13 -3.31
N GLU A 73 2.98 -9.69 -4.04
CA GLU A 73 3.16 -8.74 -5.13
C GLU A 73 2.97 -7.31 -4.65
N ILE A 74 4.00 -6.47 -4.84
CA ILE A 74 3.93 -5.04 -4.54
C ILE A 74 3.36 -4.32 -5.75
N LEU A 75 2.08 -3.97 -5.65
CA LEU A 75 1.31 -3.34 -6.72
C LEU A 75 1.75 -1.89 -6.98
N ALA A 76 1.93 -1.13 -5.91
CA ALA A 76 2.31 0.28 -5.96
C ALA A 76 3.02 0.69 -4.67
N GLN A 77 3.85 1.73 -4.75
CA GLN A 77 4.63 2.24 -3.64
C GLN A 77 4.53 3.75 -3.54
N SER A 78 4.56 4.27 -2.33
CA SER A 78 4.66 5.68 -2.03
C SER A 78 5.85 5.92 -1.10
N TYR A 79 6.77 6.80 -1.49
CA TYR A 79 7.98 7.11 -0.73
C TYR A 79 7.90 8.50 -0.11
N ASP A 80 8.23 8.60 1.16
CA ASP A 80 8.41 9.89 1.85
C ASP A 80 9.76 10.51 1.47
N THR A 81 9.78 11.27 0.38
CA THR A 81 10.98 11.95 -0.11
C THR A 81 11.30 13.25 0.64
N GLU A 82 10.30 13.86 1.27
CA GLU A 82 10.43 15.12 2.01
C GLU A 82 10.77 14.91 3.50
N ARG A 83 10.78 13.66 3.95
CA ARG A 83 11.01 13.27 5.34
C ARG A 83 10.00 13.83 6.34
N ASP A 84 8.73 13.86 5.93
CA ASP A 84 7.62 14.31 6.75
C ASP A 84 7.17 13.26 7.78
N PHE A 85 7.65 12.01 7.63
CA PHE A 85 7.30 10.88 8.49
C PHE A 85 8.52 10.46 9.33
N MET A 86 8.27 10.19 10.60
CA MET A 86 9.25 9.62 11.52
C MET A 86 9.14 8.10 11.54
N LEU A 87 10.27 7.41 11.49
CA LEU A 87 10.31 5.98 11.74
C LEU A 87 9.80 5.65 13.14
N VAL A 88 9.03 4.58 13.27
CA VAL A 88 8.63 4.06 14.58
C VAL A 88 9.85 3.52 15.34
N PRO A 89 9.80 3.44 16.68
CA PRO A 89 10.96 3.04 17.49
C PRO A 89 11.58 1.70 17.07
N GLU A 90 10.77 0.74 16.67
CA GLU A 90 11.20 -0.58 16.21
C GLU A 90 12.04 -0.48 14.93
N GLU A 91 11.60 0.34 13.98
CA GLU A 91 12.33 0.57 12.73
C GLU A 91 13.60 1.38 12.94
N GLN A 92 13.57 2.36 13.84
CA GLN A 92 14.79 3.09 14.23
C GLN A 92 15.84 2.15 14.82
N LEU A 93 15.41 1.19 15.63
CA LEU A 93 16.32 0.24 16.27
C LEU A 93 16.93 -0.72 15.24
N THR A 94 16.15 -1.24 14.33
CA THR A 94 16.63 -2.12 13.24
C THR A 94 17.55 -1.37 12.29
N HIS A 95 17.26 -0.11 11.98
CA HIS A 95 18.12 0.74 11.18
C HIS A 95 19.47 1.02 11.85
N LEU A 96 19.48 1.38 13.12
CA LEU A 96 20.69 1.64 13.90
C LEU A 96 21.58 0.39 14.04
N THR A 97 20.99 -0.79 14.10
CA THR A 97 21.72 -2.06 14.15
C THR A 97 22.09 -2.60 12.76
N ASN A 98 21.72 -1.87 11.71
CA ASN A 98 21.97 -2.24 10.31
C ASN A 98 21.38 -3.61 9.90
N ILE A 99 20.39 -4.09 10.62
CA ILE A 99 19.72 -5.36 10.33
C ILE A 99 18.91 -5.25 9.04
N SER A 100 18.28 -4.10 8.79
CA SER A 100 17.48 -3.86 7.59
C SER A 100 18.29 -3.82 6.28
N GLY A 101 19.60 -3.50 6.39
CA GLY A 101 20.49 -3.40 5.22
C GLY A 101 20.16 -2.27 4.23
N HIS A 102 19.16 -1.46 4.51
CA HIS A 102 18.67 -0.40 3.64
C HIS A 102 18.84 0.99 4.25
N SER A 103 18.80 2.03 3.39
CA SER A 103 18.80 3.40 3.85
C SER A 103 17.49 3.74 4.57
N GLU A 104 17.54 4.73 5.46
CA GLU A 104 16.35 5.26 6.14
C GLU A 104 15.28 5.73 5.14
N ASP A 105 15.69 6.35 4.03
CA ASP A 105 14.76 6.82 2.99
C ASP A 105 14.05 5.65 2.30
N TYR A 106 14.71 4.50 2.17
CA TYR A 106 14.11 3.30 1.62
C TYR A 106 12.99 2.73 2.50
N VAL A 107 13.15 2.79 3.82
CA VAL A 107 12.15 2.23 4.75
C VAL A 107 10.96 3.16 5.00
N ARG A 108 11.07 4.47 4.72
CA ARG A 108 9.95 5.42 4.79
C ARG A 108 9.07 5.34 3.55
N ARG A 109 8.26 4.29 3.47
CA ARG A 109 7.33 4.11 2.35
C ARG A 109 6.08 3.37 2.78
N ALA A 110 5.03 3.53 1.98
CA ALA A 110 3.86 2.68 2.00
C ALA A 110 3.90 1.72 0.82
N ASP A 111 3.65 0.45 1.05
CA ASP A 111 3.53 -0.58 0.03
C ASP A 111 2.07 -1.02 -0.10
N MET A 112 1.50 -0.86 -1.28
CA MET A 112 0.21 -1.44 -1.64
C MET A 112 0.46 -2.82 -2.22
N ILE A 113 -0.11 -3.85 -1.61
CA ILE A 113 0.23 -5.23 -1.93
C ILE A 113 -0.98 -6.11 -2.19
N TYR A 114 -0.74 -7.21 -2.88
CA TYR A 114 -1.69 -8.30 -3.06
C TYR A 114 -0.98 -9.64 -2.96
N PHE A 115 -1.60 -10.61 -2.32
CA PHE A 115 -1.19 -12.01 -2.38
C PHE A 115 -2.37 -12.95 -2.19
N GLU A 116 -2.22 -14.19 -2.66
CA GLU A 116 -3.19 -15.25 -2.45
C GLU A 116 -2.76 -16.15 -1.32
N VAL A 117 -3.72 -16.61 -0.52
CA VAL A 117 -3.47 -17.56 0.57
C VAL A 117 -3.91 -18.96 0.18
N GLU A 118 -3.22 -19.94 0.71
CA GLU A 118 -3.59 -21.34 0.55
C GLU A 118 -5.03 -21.56 1.01
N GLY A 119 -5.83 -22.24 0.17
CA GLY A 119 -7.26 -22.43 0.43
C GLY A 119 -8.17 -21.44 -0.30
N GLY A 120 -7.63 -20.50 -1.08
CA GLY A 120 -8.40 -19.68 -2.04
C GLY A 120 -8.82 -18.30 -1.55
N GLY A 121 -8.29 -17.83 -0.42
CA GLY A 121 -8.42 -16.43 0.02
C GLY A 121 -7.40 -15.52 -0.65
N SER A 122 -7.52 -14.21 -0.44
CA SER A 122 -6.50 -13.25 -0.81
C SER A 122 -6.45 -12.09 0.17
N VAL A 123 -5.29 -11.46 0.24
CA VAL A 123 -5.06 -10.25 1.02
C VAL A 123 -4.72 -9.10 0.07
N PHE A 124 -5.37 -7.98 0.28
CA PHE A 124 -5.04 -6.71 -0.32
C PHE A 124 -4.80 -5.72 0.82
N SER A 125 -3.58 -5.22 0.94
CA SER A 125 -3.21 -4.21 1.93
C SER A 125 -2.84 -2.92 1.23
N THR A 126 -3.33 -1.81 1.77
CA THR A 126 -3.10 -0.48 1.19
C THR A 126 -1.83 0.17 1.68
N GLY A 127 -1.31 -0.27 2.83
CA GLY A 127 -0.10 0.28 3.45
C GLY A 127 -0.27 1.69 4.02
N SER A 128 -1.49 2.23 4.08
CA SER A 128 -1.71 3.56 4.64
C SER A 128 -3.17 3.84 4.98
N ILE A 129 -3.39 4.65 6.03
CA ILE A 129 -4.71 5.06 6.52
C ILE A 129 -5.39 6.06 5.58
N THR A 130 -4.65 6.99 4.97
CA THR A 130 -5.26 8.03 4.13
C THR A 130 -5.85 7.50 2.83
N PHE A 131 -5.58 6.24 2.48
CA PHE A 131 -6.22 5.54 1.36
C PHE A 131 -7.75 5.66 1.41
N CYS A 132 -8.34 5.48 2.58
CA CYS A 132 -9.79 5.60 2.77
C CYS A 132 -10.32 7.01 2.46
N GLY A 133 -9.52 8.05 2.72
CA GLY A 133 -9.87 9.43 2.41
C GLY A 133 -9.84 9.77 0.92
N SER A 134 -9.20 8.95 0.10
CA SER A 134 -9.15 9.12 -1.35
C SER A 134 -10.30 8.41 -2.07
N LEU A 135 -10.94 7.41 -1.45
CA LEU A 135 -12.03 6.65 -2.06
C LEU A 135 -13.20 7.54 -2.54
N PRO A 136 -13.80 8.42 -1.69
CA PRO A 136 -14.97 9.18 -2.09
C PRO A 136 -14.65 10.39 -2.97
N TRP A 137 -13.39 10.62 -3.31
CA TRP A 137 -12.99 11.72 -4.17
C TRP A 137 -13.71 11.67 -5.52
N ASN A 138 -14.16 12.83 -6.01
CA ASN A 138 -14.88 12.94 -7.27
C ASN A 138 -16.07 11.95 -7.38
N ASN A 139 -16.84 11.80 -6.29
CA ASN A 139 -17.98 10.87 -6.23
C ASN A 139 -17.62 9.42 -6.59
N PHE A 140 -16.47 8.95 -6.12
CA PHE A 140 -15.90 7.62 -6.41
C PHE A 140 -15.47 7.39 -7.86
N ASP A 141 -15.52 8.39 -8.73
CA ASP A 141 -14.97 8.32 -10.09
C ASP A 141 -13.49 8.72 -10.08
N ASN A 142 -12.64 7.82 -9.62
CA ASN A 142 -11.21 8.03 -9.48
C ASN A 142 -10.44 6.70 -9.56
N ASN A 143 -9.11 6.77 -9.70
CA ASN A 143 -8.27 5.59 -9.89
C ASN A 143 -8.16 4.71 -8.63
N ILE A 144 -8.26 5.26 -7.42
CA ILE A 144 -8.25 4.50 -6.16
C ILE A 144 -9.53 3.67 -6.03
N SER A 145 -10.69 4.26 -6.31
CA SER A 145 -11.98 3.55 -6.27
C SER A 145 -12.08 2.48 -7.36
N LYS A 146 -11.57 2.75 -8.56
CA LYS A 146 -11.49 1.75 -9.65
C LYS A 146 -10.61 0.57 -9.27
N LEU A 147 -9.44 0.83 -8.71
CA LEU A 147 -8.53 -0.22 -8.25
C LEU A 147 -9.21 -1.11 -7.19
N LEU A 148 -9.82 -0.51 -6.18
CA LEU A 148 -10.50 -1.27 -5.13
C LEU A 148 -11.68 -2.08 -5.70
N LEU A 149 -12.43 -1.53 -6.66
CA LEU A 149 -13.50 -2.23 -7.34
C LEU A 149 -12.98 -3.45 -8.13
N ASN A 150 -11.83 -3.33 -8.80
CA ASN A 150 -11.19 -4.43 -9.51
C ASN A 150 -10.81 -5.57 -8.54
N ILE A 151 -10.22 -5.24 -7.38
CA ILE A 151 -9.89 -6.19 -6.32
C ILE A 151 -11.14 -6.96 -5.86
N PHE A 152 -12.23 -6.25 -5.53
CA PHE A 152 -13.46 -6.90 -5.09
C PHE A 152 -14.12 -7.73 -6.20
N SER A 153 -14.16 -7.21 -7.42
CA SER A 153 -14.79 -7.91 -8.55
C SER A 153 -14.10 -9.22 -8.88
N LYS A 154 -12.78 -9.29 -8.71
CA LYS A 154 -12.00 -10.52 -8.91
C LYS A 154 -12.46 -11.66 -8.00
N ARG A 155 -12.88 -11.34 -6.77
CA ARG A 155 -13.24 -12.34 -5.75
C ARG A 155 -14.74 -12.58 -5.63
N LEU A 156 -15.54 -11.54 -5.81
CA LEU A 156 -16.99 -11.58 -5.58
C LEU A 156 -17.80 -11.64 -6.88
N GLY A 157 -17.11 -11.57 -8.03
CA GLY A 157 -17.76 -11.42 -9.32
C GLY A 157 -18.21 -9.98 -9.59
N PRO A 158 -18.67 -9.67 -10.81
CA PRO A 158 -19.01 -8.31 -11.20
C PRO A 158 -20.16 -7.75 -10.36
N PHE A 159 -19.91 -6.63 -9.69
CA PHE A 159 -20.93 -5.90 -8.95
C PHE A 159 -21.93 -5.26 -9.92
N LYS A 160 -23.20 -5.61 -9.79
CA LYS A 160 -24.28 -4.85 -10.43
C LYS A 160 -24.65 -3.72 -9.45
N ILE A 161 -24.15 -2.52 -9.72
CA ILE A 161 -24.65 -1.31 -9.06
C ILE A 161 -26.10 -1.14 -9.58
N LYS A 162 -27.05 -1.22 -8.65
CA LYS A 162 -28.48 -0.96 -8.95
C LYS A 162 -28.74 0.53 -8.94
#